data_93e34be76fc35194c2b863e8d424c7a5
#
_entry.id   93e34be76fc35194c2b863e8d424c7a5
#
_cell.length_a   1.000
_cell.length_b   1.000
_cell.length_c   1.000
_cell.angle_alpha   90.00
_cell.angle_beta   90.00
_cell.angle_gamma   90.00
#
_symmetry.space_group_name_H-M   'P 1'
#
loop_
_entity.id
_entity.type
_entity.pdbx_description
1 polymer ?
#
loop_
_entity_poly.entity_id
_entity_poly.type
_entity_poly.pdbx_seq_one_letter_code
_entity_poly.pdbx_strand_id
1 'polypeptide(L)'
;MTPFLAELVKRGWLGDKTGQGCYKKLPTGEILAIDWKTLEYHPAEKPKFASVEAARNIESLPERLRYLVAAQDRAGHFIRTLLTETIKYSREKLPEIAYAPEDIDRAMRWGYNWTLGPFEIEAALANQPEPPQVVIKKNAGASLKDLGDGVVCVEFHSKMNALGEDALAIIHDALASNAKGIVIGNNGANFSAGANLLQVLLASQDEEWDELNIAINRFQQTNLAIKYSPLPVVAAPFNLTLGGAVEVSLHSARVQASAELYMGLVEVGVGLIPGAGGCKEMLIRNPATAFEIIGYAKTSASARDALNIGYLRTQDAISMNPDNLIDDAKALALHLSRSYAPPVAGALIPTANLERMKLGLYIARQGDFISAYDAVIGEKLAHVLSGGGKPAASEQQLLDLEREAFLSLCGRRETQQRIQHMLKTGKALRN
;
A
#
# COMPACT_ATOMS: atom_id res chain seq x y z
N MET A 1 -24.64 -24.06 -27.71
CA MET A 1 -24.53 -22.63 -28.13
C MET A 1 -25.92 -22.11 -28.40
N THR A 2 -26.29 -20.92 -27.88
CA THR A 2 -27.61 -20.34 -28.16
C THR A 2 -27.76 -20.00 -29.65
N PRO A 3 -29.00 -20.04 -30.23
CA PRO A 3 -29.22 -19.72 -31.64
C PRO A 3 -28.66 -18.33 -32.01
N PHE A 4 -28.77 -17.35 -31.11
CA PHE A 4 -28.23 -16.00 -31.29
C PHE A 4 -26.69 -16.02 -31.48
N LEU A 5 -25.96 -16.69 -30.61
CA LEU A 5 -24.51 -16.77 -30.72
C LEU A 5 -24.06 -17.55 -31.95
N ALA A 6 -24.78 -18.61 -32.30
CA ALA A 6 -24.51 -19.40 -33.52
C ALA A 6 -24.64 -18.51 -34.77
N GLU A 7 -25.65 -17.64 -34.82
CA GLU A 7 -25.84 -16.73 -35.96
C GLU A 7 -24.77 -15.64 -36.02
N LEU A 8 -24.32 -15.10 -34.87
CA LEU A 8 -23.19 -14.14 -34.85
C LEU A 8 -21.91 -14.78 -35.39
N VAL A 9 -21.59 -16.01 -34.94
CA VAL A 9 -20.43 -16.76 -35.43
C VAL A 9 -20.53 -17.01 -36.94
N LYS A 10 -21.69 -17.43 -37.45
CA LYS A 10 -21.96 -17.67 -38.87
C LYS A 10 -21.72 -16.40 -39.71
N ARG A 11 -22.07 -15.22 -39.17
CA ARG A 11 -21.85 -13.90 -39.82
C ARG A 11 -20.42 -13.39 -39.66
N GLY A 12 -19.55 -14.05 -38.91
CA GLY A 12 -18.22 -13.59 -38.62
C GLY A 12 -18.16 -12.37 -37.66
N TRP A 13 -19.25 -12.15 -36.88
CA TRP A 13 -19.33 -11.05 -35.94
C TRP A 13 -18.79 -11.49 -34.57
N LEU A 14 -17.47 -11.50 -34.45
CA LEU A 14 -16.75 -12.10 -33.31
C LEU A 14 -16.25 -11.08 -32.27
N GLY A 15 -16.68 -9.83 -32.39
CA GLY A 15 -16.27 -8.72 -31.52
C GLY A 15 -15.22 -7.81 -32.17
N ASP A 16 -14.38 -7.17 -31.34
CA ASP A 16 -13.39 -6.16 -31.80
C ASP A 16 -12.45 -6.69 -32.89
N LYS A 17 -12.08 -7.96 -32.84
CA LYS A 17 -11.21 -8.61 -33.83
C LYS A 17 -11.78 -8.57 -35.27
N THR A 18 -13.10 -8.47 -35.40
CA THR A 18 -13.82 -8.42 -36.67
C THR A 18 -14.57 -7.09 -36.87
N GLY A 19 -14.32 -6.13 -35.99
CA GLY A 19 -14.93 -4.80 -36.03
C GLY A 19 -16.36 -4.72 -35.52
N GLN A 20 -17.02 -5.85 -35.26
CA GLN A 20 -18.37 -5.91 -34.71
C GLN A 20 -18.70 -7.28 -34.09
N GLY A 21 -19.65 -7.28 -33.16
CA GLY A 21 -20.14 -8.46 -32.43
C GLY A 21 -21.42 -8.12 -31.70
N CYS A 22 -21.54 -8.38 -30.40
CA CYS A 22 -22.65 -7.87 -29.60
C CYS A 22 -22.67 -6.34 -29.55
N TYR A 23 -21.54 -5.71 -29.81
CA TYR A 23 -21.37 -4.26 -29.92
C TYR A 23 -20.64 -3.93 -31.22
N LYS A 24 -20.87 -2.71 -31.74
CA LYS A 24 -20.18 -2.15 -32.89
C LYS A 24 -19.78 -0.72 -32.60
N LYS A 25 -18.51 -0.40 -32.73
CA LYS A 25 -18.00 0.97 -32.57
C LYS A 25 -17.96 1.65 -33.92
N LEU A 26 -18.62 2.81 -34.03
CA LEU A 26 -18.59 3.64 -35.20
C LEU A 26 -17.31 4.47 -35.27
N PRO A 27 -16.90 4.95 -36.46
CA PRO A 27 -15.75 5.85 -36.59
C PRO A 27 -15.90 7.14 -35.77
N THR A 28 -17.12 7.56 -35.48
CA THR A 28 -17.45 8.69 -34.59
C THR A 28 -17.13 8.45 -33.13
N GLY A 29 -16.80 7.20 -32.74
CA GLY A 29 -16.60 6.79 -31.35
C GLY A 29 -17.87 6.30 -30.66
N GLU A 30 -19.03 6.42 -31.26
CA GLU A 30 -20.32 5.92 -30.74
C GLU A 30 -20.32 4.38 -30.75
N ILE A 31 -20.88 3.79 -29.67
CA ILE A 31 -20.99 2.33 -29.51
C ILE A 31 -22.46 1.94 -29.66
N LEU A 32 -22.73 1.13 -30.66
CA LEU A 32 -24.04 0.53 -30.91
C LEU A 32 -24.12 -0.85 -30.24
N ALA A 33 -25.31 -1.23 -29.77
CA ALA A 33 -25.64 -2.55 -29.27
C ALA A 33 -26.55 -3.28 -30.28
N ILE A 34 -26.39 -4.59 -30.38
CA ILE A 34 -27.23 -5.42 -31.26
C ILE A 34 -28.52 -5.81 -30.53
N ASP A 35 -29.65 -5.71 -31.20
CA ASP A 35 -30.88 -6.37 -30.77
C ASP A 35 -30.77 -7.87 -31.05
N TRP A 36 -30.89 -8.66 -29.99
CA TRP A 36 -30.68 -10.11 -30.08
C TRP A 36 -31.76 -10.87 -30.85
N LYS A 37 -32.93 -10.20 -31.14
CA LYS A 37 -34.04 -10.77 -31.89
C LYS A 37 -33.94 -10.40 -33.38
N THR A 38 -33.70 -9.11 -33.68
CA THR A 38 -33.67 -8.58 -35.03
C THR A 38 -32.29 -8.61 -35.66
N LEU A 39 -31.23 -8.70 -34.87
CA LEU A 39 -29.83 -8.61 -35.27
C LEU A 39 -29.48 -7.23 -35.88
N GLU A 40 -30.26 -6.21 -35.59
CA GLU A 40 -29.99 -4.83 -35.99
C GLU A 40 -29.25 -4.08 -34.90
N TYR A 41 -28.38 -3.16 -35.29
CA TYR A 41 -27.63 -2.32 -34.35
C TYR A 41 -28.40 -1.04 -34.06
N HIS A 42 -28.49 -0.68 -32.78
CA HIS A 42 -29.08 0.56 -32.30
C HIS A 42 -28.16 1.25 -31.27
N PRO A 43 -28.34 2.55 -30.99
CA PRO A 43 -27.61 3.22 -29.91
C PRO A 43 -27.71 2.44 -28.60
N ALA A 44 -26.58 2.26 -27.91
CA ALA A 44 -26.53 1.51 -26.65
C ALA A 44 -27.26 2.31 -25.55
N GLU A 45 -28.36 1.78 -25.06
CA GLU A 45 -29.05 2.32 -23.90
C GLU A 45 -28.33 1.89 -22.61
N LYS A 46 -28.21 2.82 -21.67
CA LYS A 46 -27.72 2.55 -20.32
C LYS A 46 -28.91 2.52 -19.35
N PRO A 47 -29.55 1.36 -19.17
CA PRO A 47 -30.68 1.28 -18.28
C PRO A 47 -30.26 1.60 -16.85
N LYS A 48 -31.10 2.40 -16.14
CA LYS A 48 -30.90 2.72 -14.73
C LYS A 48 -31.83 1.83 -13.90
N PHE A 49 -31.25 1.18 -12.90
CA PHE A 49 -32.00 0.35 -11.95
C PHE A 49 -31.83 0.91 -10.55
N ALA A 50 -32.92 1.08 -9.83
CA ALA A 50 -32.93 1.65 -8.48
C ALA A 50 -32.03 0.83 -7.53
N SER A 51 -32.06 -0.51 -7.66
CA SER A 51 -31.23 -1.41 -6.86
C SER A 51 -29.73 -1.19 -7.11
N VAL A 52 -29.32 -0.99 -8.37
CA VAL A 52 -27.91 -0.78 -8.72
C VAL A 52 -27.42 0.58 -8.22
N GLU A 53 -28.24 1.63 -8.35
CA GLU A 53 -27.87 2.95 -7.84
C GLU A 53 -27.75 2.96 -6.30
N ALA A 54 -28.69 2.32 -5.59
CA ALA A 54 -28.62 2.21 -4.13
C ALA A 54 -27.40 1.37 -3.67
N ALA A 55 -27.10 0.29 -4.38
CA ALA A 55 -25.98 -0.60 -4.06
C ALA A 55 -24.60 0.09 -4.15
N ARG A 56 -24.46 1.17 -4.93
CA ARG A 56 -23.20 1.94 -5.03
C ARG A 56 -22.76 2.53 -3.70
N ASN A 57 -23.68 2.82 -2.80
CA ASN A 57 -23.41 3.40 -1.49
C ASN A 57 -23.09 2.35 -0.41
N ILE A 58 -23.15 1.06 -0.74
CA ILE A 58 -22.82 -0.03 0.18
C ILE A 58 -21.34 -0.39 -0.03
N GLU A 59 -20.51 -0.06 0.96
CA GLU A 59 -19.05 -0.30 0.87
C GLU A 59 -18.71 -1.79 0.95
N SER A 60 -19.34 -2.52 1.87
CA SER A 60 -19.11 -3.96 2.05
C SER A 60 -19.61 -4.76 0.84
N LEU A 61 -18.71 -5.46 0.16
CA LEU A 61 -19.07 -6.29 -1.00
C LEU A 61 -20.05 -7.42 -0.64
N PRO A 62 -19.90 -8.16 0.48
CA PRO A 62 -20.89 -9.15 0.91
C PRO A 62 -22.29 -8.56 1.13
N GLU A 63 -22.39 -7.40 1.79
CA GLU A 63 -23.65 -6.72 2.00
C GLU A 63 -24.26 -6.22 0.69
N ARG A 64 -23.43 -5.68 -0.20
CA ARG A 64 -23.85 -5.24 -1.54
C ARG A 64 -24.39 -6.39 -2.36
N LEU A 65 -23.76 -7.57 -2.33
CA LEU A 65 -24.24 -8.76 -3.02
C LEU A 65 -25.58 -9.23 -2.46
N ARG A 66 -25.73 -9.32 -1.13
CA ARG A 66 -27.01 -9.67 -0.48
C ARG A 66 -28.13 -8.71 -0.88
N TYR A 67 -27.85 -7.40 -0.83
CA TYR A 67 -28.83 -6.38 -1.23
C TYR A 67 -29.26 -6.55 -2.70
N LEU A 68 -28.33 -6.72 -3.63
CA LEU A 68 -28.60 -6.89 -5.06
C LEU A 68 -29.37 -8.18 -5.36
N VAL A 69 -29.00 -9.28 -4.71
CA VAL A 69 -29.68 -10.59 -4.89
C VAL A 69 -31.10 -10.55 -4.33
N ALA A 70 -31.36 -9.78 -3.26
CA ALA A 70 -32.70 -9.61 -2.68
C ALA A 70 -33.60 -8.65 -3.49
N ALA A 71 -33.03 -7.81 -4.35
CA ALA A 71 -33.78 -6.82 -5.13
C ALA A 71 -34.77 -7.50 -6.11
N GLN A 72 -35.98 -6.88 -6.24
CA GLN A 72 -37.05 -7.43 -7.03
C GLN A 72 -37.12 -6.88 -8.47
N ASP A 73 -36.26 -5.93 -8.80
CA ASP A 73 -36.17 -5.37 -10.14
C ASP A 73 -35.46 -6.31 -11.12
N ARG A 74 -35.39 -5.92 -12.39
CA ARG A 74 -34.76 -6.71 -13.46
C ARG A 74 -33.28 -6.95 -13.20
N ALA A 75 -32.55 -5.99 -12.59
CA ALA A 75 -31.15 -6.15 -12.24
C ALA A 75 -30.97 -7.19 -11.13
N GLY A 76 -31.76 -7.14 -10.07
CA GLY A 76 -31.74 -8.13 -9.00
C GLY A 76 -32.03 -9.54 -9.50
N HIS A 77 -33.05 -9.70 -10.38
CA HIS A 77 -33.35 -10.99 -10.99
C HIS A 77 -32.16 -11.53 -11.81
N PHE A 78 -31.56 -10.68 -12.64
CA PHE A 78 -30.40 -11.04 -13.46
C PHE A 78 -29.21 -11.49 -12.60
N ILE A 79 -28.84 -10.66 -11.59
CA ILE A 79 -27.70 -10.94 -10.70
C ILE A 79 -27.93 -12.25 -9.92
N ARG A 80 -29.12 -12.43 -9.36
CA ARG A 80 -29.50 -13.65 -8.64
C ARG A 80 -29.36 -14.89 -9.53
N THR A 81 -29.93 -14.84 -10.73
CA THR A 81 -29.83 -15.96 -11.67
C THR A 81 -28.37 -16.25 -12.05
N LEU A 82 -27.62 -15.23 -12.41
CA LEU A 82 -26.22 -15.38 -12.80
C LEU A 82 -25.37 -16.01 -11.69
N LEU A 83 -25.46 -15.49 -10.47
CA LEU A 83 -24.66 -16.00 -9.35
C LEU A 83 -25.09 -17.43 -8.96
N THR A 84 -26.40 -17.70 -8.91
CA THR A 84 -26.90 -19.05 -8.60
C THR A 84 -26.40 -20.09 -9.61
N GLU A 85 -26.49 -19.80 -10.90
CA GLU A 85 -26.02 -20.71 -11.94
C GLU A 85 -24.50 -20.86 -11.93
N THR A 86 -23.76 -19.80 -11.63
CA THR A 86 -22.29 -19.86 -11.50
C THR A 86 -21.89 -20.76 -10.32
N ILE A 87 -22.48 -20.56 -9.14
CA ILE A 87 -22.20 -21.36 -7.94
C ILE A 87 -22.57 -22.84 -8.20
N LYS A 88 -23.75 -23.09 -8.77
CA LYS A 88 -24.19 -24.44 -9.14
C LYS A 88 -23.20 -25.13 -10.08
N TYR A 89 -22.82 -24.46 -11.16
CA TYR A 89 -21.86 -24.99 -12.13
C TYR A 89 -20.49 -25.27 -11.48
N SER A 90 -20.00 -24.37 -10.65
CA SER A 90 -18.73 -24.55 -9.92
C SER A 90 -18.79 -25.78 -9.01
N ARG A 91 -19.91 -25.99 -8.32
CA ARG A 91 -20.13 -27.16 -7.46
C ARG A 91 -20.20 -28.48 -8.26
N GLU A 92 -20.88 -28.48 -9.40
CA GLU A 92 -20.94 -29.62 -10.29
C GLU A 92 -19.56 -29.99 -10.85
N LYS A 93 -18.72 -29.01 -11.12
CA LYS A 93 -17.38 -29.17 -11.68
C LYS A 93 -16.29 -29.46 -10.66
N LEU A 94 -16.51 -29.13 -9.39
CA LEU A 94 -15.51 -29.27 -8.33
C LEU A 94 -14.81 -30.65 -8.34
N PRO A 95 -15.53 -31.78 -8.36
CA PRO A 95 -14.87 -33.11 -8.31
C PRO A 95 -14.07 -33.46 -9.58
N GLU A 96 -14.30 -32.72 -10.68
CA GLU A 96 -13.62 -32.98 -11.97
C GLU A 96 -12.33 -32.13 -12.10
N ILE A 97 -12.31 -30.92 -11.58
CA ILE A 97 -11.27 -29.94 -11.90
C ILE A 97 -10.46 -29.44 -10.70
N ALA A 98 -10.87 -29.73 -9.46
CA ALA A 98 -10.22 -29.22 -8.26
C ALA A 98 -10.36 -30.21 -7.08
N TYR A 99 -9.47 -30.08 -6.09
CA TYR A 99 -9.50 -30.92 -4.90
C TYR A 99 -10.35 -30.31 -3.79
N ALA A 100 -10.49 -28.97 -3.76
CA ALA A 100 -11.23 -28.23 -2.75
C ALA A 100 -11.95 -27.02 -3.37
N PRO A 101 -13.06 -26.53 -2.75
CA PRO A 101 -13.77 -25.33 -3.19
C PRO A 101 -12.84 -24.12 -3.33
N GLU A 102 -11.90 -23.96 -2.40
CA GLU A 102 -10.93 -22.88 -2.36
C GLU A 102 -10.02 -22.83 -3.59
N ASP A 103 -9.79 -23.97 -4.26
CA ASP A 103 -8.99 -24.01 -5.49
C ASP A 103 -9.72 -23.31 -6.64
N ILE A 104 -11.05 -23.49 -6.74
CA ILE A 104 -11.87 -22.80 -7.73
C ILE A 104 -11.95 -21.30 -7.39
N ASP A 105 -12.16 -20.95 -6.12
CA ASP A 105 -12.22 -19.57 -5.69
C ASP A 105 -10.90 -18.83 -6.01
N ARG A 106 -9.76 -19.43 -5.70
CA ARG A 106 -8.43 -18.90 -6.07
C ARG A 106 -8.27 -18.77 -7.58
N ALA A 107 -8.66 -19.78 -8.35
CA ALA A 107 -8.56 -19.73 -9.81
C ALA A 107 -9.39 -18.57 -10.41
N MET A 108 -10.58 -18.33 -9.88
CA MET A 108 -11.42 -17.21 -10.32
C MET A 108 -10.84 -15.85 -9.90
N ARG A 109 -10.30 -15.73 -8.70
CA ARG A 109 -9.64 -14.51 -8.26
C ARG A 109 -8.37 -14.22 -9.08
N TRP A 110 -7.50 -15.19 -9.23
CA TRP A 110 -6.21 -15.01 -9.90
C TRP A 110 -6.29 -14.96 -11.43
N GLY A 111 -7.18 -15.76 -12.01
CA GLY A 111 -7.32 -15.85 -13.47
C GLY A 111 -8.27 -14.85 -14.09
N TYR A 112 -9.30 -14.44 -13.35
CA TYR A 112 -10.36 -13.54 -13.85
C TYR A 112 -10.48 -12.23 -13.06
N ASN A 113 -9.58 -12.00 -12.10
CA ASN A 113 -9.57 -10.81 -11.27
C ASN A 113 -10.89 -10.58 -10.49
N TRP A 114 -11.54 -11.63 -10.07
CA TRP A 114 -12.70 -11.56 -9.22
C TRP A 114 -12.28 -11.19 -7.79
N THR A 115 -13.10 -10.43 -7.09
CA THR A 115 -12.84 -10.11 -5.67
C THR A 115 -13.19 -11.27 -4.76
N LEU A 116 -14.23 -12.03 -5.08
CA LEU A 116 -14.66 -13.24 -4.38
C LEU A 116 -14.86 -14.35 -5.40
N GLY A 117 -14.44 -15.57 -5.10
CA GLY A 117 -14.75 -16.74 -5.90
C GLY A 117 -16.18 -17.24 -5.67
N PRO A 118 -16.64 -18.26 -6.45
CA PRO A 118 -18.03 -18.73 -6.41
C PRO A 118 -18.48 -19.22 -5.04
N PHE A 119 -17.63 -19.93 -4.29
CA PHE A 119 -18.00 -20.47 -2.97
C PHE A 119 -17.87 -19.39 -1.88
N GLU A 120 -16.93 -18.44 -2.01
CA GLU A 120 -16.87 -17.24 -1.18
C GLU A 120 -18.11 -16.38 -1.35
N ILE A 121 -18.64 -16.22 -2.59
CA ILE A 121 -19.91 -15.55 -2.87
C ILE A 121 -21.07 -16.31 -2.21
N GLU A 122 -21.10 -17.63 -2.31
CA GLU A 122 -22.12 -18.45 -1.66
C GLU A 122 -22.15 -18.24 -0.14
N ALA A 123 -20.98 -18.29 0.50
CA ALA A 123 -20.82 -18.04 1.93
C ALA A 123 -21.29 -16.61 2.31
N ALA A 124 -20.92 -15.61 1.51
CA ALA A 124 -21.34 -14.23 1.69
C ALA A 124 -22.85 -14.07 1.57
N LEU A 125 -23.51 -14.74 0.62
CA LEU A 125 -24.96 -14.72 0.44
C LEU A 125 -25.69 -15.43 1.58
N ALA A 126 -25.13 -16.54 2.08
CA ALA A 126 -25.64 -17.28 3.23
C ALA A 126 -25.42 -16.56 4.57
N ASN A 127 -24.78 -15.37 4.55
CA ASN A 127 -24.40 -14.63 5.74
C ASN A 127 -23.56 -15.48 6.73
N GLN A 128 -22.76 -16.38 6.18
CA GLN A 128 -21.80 -17.13 7.01
C GLN A 128 -20.73 -16.17 7.52
N PRO A 129 -20.41 -16.20 8.81
CA PRO A 129 -19.32 -15.39 9.34
C PRO A 129 -18.00 -15.85 8.66
N GLU A 130 -17.17 -14.87 8.30
CA GLU A 130 -15.77 -15.19 7.99
C GLU A 130 -15.15 -15.99 9.14
N PRO A 131 -14.21 -16.90 8.85
CA PRO A 131 -13.49 -17.61 9.92
C PRO A 131 -13.01 -16.59 10.94
N PRO A 132 -13.26 -16.74 12.23
CA PRO A 132 -12.95 -15.73 13.22
C PRO A 132 -11.44 -15.49 13.25
N GLN A 133 -11.03 -14.35 12.69
CA GLN A 133 -9.68 -13.88 12.95
C GLN A 133 -9.62 -13.45 14.43
N VAL A 134 -8.73 -14.06 15.18
CA VAL A 134 -8.61 -13.74 16.60
C VAL A 134 -7.98 -12.35 16.75
N VAL A 135 -8.81 -11.35 16.99
CA VAL A 135 -8.37 -9.98 17.29
C VAL A 135 -8.06 -9.90 18.78
N ILE A 136 -6.77 -9.73 19.11
CA ILE A 136 -6.29 -9.59 20.49
C ILE A 136 -6.60 -8.20 21.03
N LYS A 137 -6.33 -7.16 20.21
CA LYS A 137 -6.57 -5.76 20.54
C LYS A 137 -6.91 -4.96 19.29
N LYS A 138 -7.71 -3.92 19.43
CA LYS A 138 -8.10 -3.04 18.32
C LYS A 138 -8.32 -1.61 18.80
N ASN A 139 -7.95 -0.64 17.97
CA ASN A 139 -8.32 0.77 18.11
C ASN A 139 -8.83 1.32 16.77
N ALA A 140 -8.97 2.64 16.62
CA ALA A 140 -9.50 3.24 15.39
C ALA A 140 -8.56 3.09 14.18
N GLY A 141 -7.25 2.98 14.37
CA GLY A 141 -6.26 2.97 13.29
C GLY A 141 -5.63 1.61 12.99
N ALA A 142 -5.66 0.67 13.95
CA ALA A 142 -5.00 -0.62 13.78
C ALA A 142 -5.60 -1.73 14.67
N SER A 143 -5.26 -2.98 14.35
CA SER A 143 -5.60 -4.17 15.12
C SER A 143 -4.38 -5.03 15.36
N LEU A 144 -4.29 -5.67 16.51
CA LEU A 144 -3.38 -6.76 16.80
C LEU A 144 -4.14 -8.08 16.66
N LYS A 145 -3.73 -8.91 15.72
CA LYS A 145 -4.37 -10.19 15.39
C LYS A 145 -3.44 -11.35 15.71
N ASP A 146 -4.01 -12.47 16.14
CA ASP A 146 -3.29 -13.74 16.27
C ASP A 146 -3.28 -14.47 14.92
N LEU A 147 -2.09 -14.72 14.38
CA LEU A 147 -1.92 -15.54 13.18
C LEU A 147 -1.74 -17.02 13.48
N GLY A 148 -1.78 -17.42 14.77
CA GLY A 148 -1.47 -18.77 15.22
C GLY A 148 0.04 -19.03 15.33
N ASP A 149 0.41 -20.17 15.92
CA ASP A 149 1.78 -20.64 16.15
C ASP A 149 2.64 -19.69 17.03
N GLY A 150 1.99 -18.72 17.68
CA GLY A 150 2.62 -17.69 18.48
C GLY A 150 3.13 -16.48 17.69
N VAL A 151 2.64 -16.27 16.47
CA VAL A 151 2.92 -15.05 15.67
C VAL A 151 1.72 -14.14 15.73
N VAL A 152 1.97 -12.85 15.94
CA VAL A 152 0.94 -11.80 15.92
C VAL A 152 1.13 -10.88 14.72
N CYS A 153 0.02 -10.28 14.24
CA CYS A 153 0.03 -9.33 13.13
C CYS A 153 -0.52 -7.98 13.58
N VAL A 154 0.24 -6.93 13.31
CA VAL A 154 -0.24 -5.55 13.35
C VAL A 154 -0.85 -5.22 12.00
N GLU A 155 -2.17 -5.02 11.95
CA GLU A 155 -2.92 -4.70 10.73
C GLU A 155 -3.42 -3.26 10.81
N PHE A 156 -3.04 -2.44 9.83
CA PHE A 156 -3.52 -1.07 9.70
C PHE A 156 -4.88 -1.04 8.99
N HIS A 157 -5.78 -0.16 9.44
CA HIS A 157 -7.11 0.03 8.83
C HIS A 157 -7.64 1.46 8.91
N SER A 158 -6.78 2.44 9.18
CA SER A 158 -7.11 3.84 8.99
C SER A 158 -7.31 4.19 7.51
N LYS A 159 -7.85 5.38 7.19
CA LYS A 159 -7.95 5.82 5.80
C LYS A 159 -6.56 5.81 5.12
N MET A 160 -6.43 5.13 3.99
CA MET A 160 -5.16 4.89 3.27
C MET A 160 -4.09 4.20 4.14
N ASN A 161 -4.49 3.57 5.23
CA ASN A 161 -3.60 2.97 6.22
C ASN A 161 -2.53 3.95 6.74
N ALA A 162 -2.91 5.24 6.87
CA ALA A 162 -2.02 6.26 7.38
C ALA A 162 -1.59 5.94 8.82
N LEU A 163 -0.30 6.12 9.08
CA LEU A 163 0.32 5.83 10.36
C LEU A 163 0.14 7.03 11.30
N GLY A 164 -0.73 6.88 12.27
CA GLY A 164 -0.96 7.82 13.36
C GLY A 164 -0.69 7.16 14.71
N GLU A 165 -0.99 7.86 15.81
CA GLU A 165 -0.77 7.39 17.18
C GLU A 165 -1.42 6.04 17.46
N ASP A 166 -2.62 5.79 16.92
CA ASP A 166 -3.33 4.53 17.05
C ASP A 166 -2.52 3.34 16.49
N ALA A 167 -1.92 3.50 15.30
CA ALA A 167 -1.09 2.48 14.70
C ALA A 167 0.19 2.23 15.52
N LEU A 168 0.85 3.32 15.97
CA LEU A 168 2.04 3.22 16.81
C LEU A 168 1.73 2.52 18.16
N ALA A 169 0.57 2.80 18.76
CA ALA A 169 0.16 2.15 20.00
C ALA A 169 0.00 0.62 19.83
N ILE A 170 -0.61 0.15 18.74
CA ILE A 170 -0.74 -1.29 18.45
C ILE A 170 0.61 -1.94 18.14
N ILE A 171 1.54 -1.22 17.48
CA ILE A 171 2.92 -1.71 17.32
C ILE A 171 3.57 -1.93 18.68
N HIS A 172 3.45 -0.99 19.62
CA HIS A 172 3.99 -1.15 20.98
C HIS A 172 3.34 -2.31 21.73
N ASP A 173 2.02 -2.50 21.59
CA ASP A 173 1.34 -3.66 22.18
C ASP A 173 1.88 -4.99 21.62
N ALA A 174 2.15 -5.04 20.31
CA ALA A 174 2.76 -6.21 19.67
C ALA A 174 4.17 -6.47 20.18
N LEU A 175 5.01 -5.43 20.31
CA LEU A 175 6.38 -5.51 20.81
C LEU A 175 6.42 -5.96 22.29
N ALA A 176 5.40 -5.62 23.08
CA ALA A 176 5.26 -6.03 24.49
C ALA A 176 4.58 -7.41 24.65
N SER A 177 4.17 -8.06 23.58
CA SER A 177 3.46 -9.35 23.65
C SER A 177 4.42 -10.52 23.93
N ASN A 178 3.85 -11.65 24.34
CA ASN A 178 4.59 -12.92 24.49
C ASN A 178 4.69 -13.71 23.17
N ALA A 179 4.65 -13.04 22.02
CA ALA A 179 4.73 -13.68 20.72
C ALA A 179 6.15 -14.24 20.45
N LYS A 180 6.26 -15.14 19.49
CA LYS A 180 7.56 -15.61 18.95
C LYS A 180 8.07 -14.71 17.84
N GLY A 181 7.18 -13.97 17.20
CA GLY A 181 7.49 -13.04 16.12
C GLY A 181 6.29 -12.15 15.77
N ILE A 182 6.58 -11.06 15.11
CA ILE A 182 5.59 -10.02 14.77
C ILE A 182 5.61 -9.82 13.25
N VAL A 183 4.42 -9.81 12.65
CA VAL A 183 4.21 -9.35 11.28
C VAL A 183 3.60 -7.96 11.32
N ILE A 184 4.07 -7.04 10.49
CA ILE A 184 3.41 -5.76 10.22
C ILE A 184 2.89 -5.82 8.79
N GLY A 185 1.56 -5.90 8.62
CA GLY A 185 0.94 -6.10 7.32
C GLY A 185 -0.57 -5.92 7.39
N ASN A 186 -1.23 -5.98 6.24
CA ASN A 186 -2.69 -5.93 6.16
C ASN A 186 -3.19 -6.56 4.86
N ASN A 187 -4.51 -6.74 4.74
CA ASN A 187 -5.19 -7.25 3.56
C ASN A 187 -5.95 -6.14 2.80
N GLY A 188 -5.60 -4.87 3.00
CA GLY A 188 -6.21 -3.73 2.31
C GLY A 188 -5.73 -3.55 0.88
N ALA A 189 -6.12 -2.44 0.26
CA ALA A 189 -5.69 -2.10 -1.10
C ALA A 189 -4.20 -1.70 -1.18
N ASN A 190 -3.64 -1.20 -0.09
CA ASN A 190 -2.26 -0.72 0.00
C ASN A 190 -1.68 -1.04 1.38
N PHE A 191 -0.37 -1.15 1.47
CA PHE A 191 0.28 -1.33 2.76
C PHE A 191 0.09 -0.08 3.64
N SER A 192 0.59 1.08 3.21
CA SER A 192 0.33 2.37 3.87
C SER A 192 0.84 3.54 3.02
N ALA A 193 0.11 4.65 3.05
CA ALA A 193 0.55 5.91 2.45
C ALA A 193 1.50 6.74 3.35
N GLY A 194 1.92 6.19 4.50
CA GLY A 194 2.81 6.87 5.46
C GLY A 194 2.05 7.72 6.48
N ALA A 195 2.67 8.82 6.93
CA ALA A 195 2.10 9.70 7.95
C ALA A 195 0.85 10.46 7.46
N ASN A 196 0.00 10.87 8.39
CA ASN A 196 -1.19 11.66 8.09
C ASN A 196 -0.82 13.12 7.76
N LEU A 197 -0.66 13.43 6.48
CA LEU A 197 -0.29 14.77 6.00
C LEU A 197 -1.29 15.87 6.41
N LEU A 198 -2.58 15.54 6.59
CA LEU A 198 -3.56 16.53 7.03
C LEU A 198 -3.27 16.98 8.47
N GLN A 199 -2.93 16.05 9.36
CA GLN A 199 -2.55 16.40 10.74
C GLN A 199 -1.26 17.24 10.77
N VAL A 200 -0.26 16.87 9.97
CA VAL A 200 0.98 17.66 9.84
C VAL A 200 0.67 19.08 9.35
N LEU A 201 -0.22 19.23 8.36
CA LEU A 201 -0.60 20.55 7.83
C LEU A 201 -1.31 21.39 8.88
N LEU A 202 -2.32 20.85 9.56
CA LEU A 202 -3.10 21.57 10.57
C LEU A 202 -2.22 22.02 11.72
N ALA A 203 -1.43 21.12 12.31
CA ALA A 203 -0.52 21.45 13.39
C ALA A 203 0.55 22.49 12.95
N SER A 204 1.00 22.46 11.68
CA SER A 204 1.93 23.46 11.14
C SER A 204 1.28 24.83 10.95
N GLN A 205 -0.02 24.87 10.58
CA GLN A 205 -0.77 26.13 10.41
C GLN A 205 -1.15 26.76 11.75
N ASP A 206 -1.40 25.92 12.76
CA ASP A 206 -1.74 26.33 14.12
C ASP A 206 -0.47 26.58 14.98
N GLU A 207 0.72 26.42 14.37
CA GLU A 207 2.04 26.62 15.02
C GLU A 207 2.26 25.71 16.24
N GLU A 208 1.67 24.50 16.24
CA GLU A 208 1.78 23.51 17.33
C GLU A 208 3.10 22.73 17.25
N TRP A 209 4.23 23.46 17.33
CA TRP A 209 5.57 22.89 17.12
C TRP A 209 5.96 21.84 18.14
N ASP A 210 5.56 22.01 19.39
CA ASP A 210 5.85 21.06 20.47
C ASP A 210 5.10 19.74 20.24
N GLU A 211 3.84 19.78 19.80
CA GLU A 211 3.05 18.60 19.48
C GLU A 211 3.63 17.84 18.28
N LEU A 212 4.00 18.56 17.22
CA LEU A 212 4.68 17.98 16.07
C LEU A 212 6.01 17.33 16.47
N ASN A 213 6.81 18.00 17.29
CA ASN A 213 8.07 17.47 17.79
C ASN A 213 7.88 16.18 18.60
N ILE A 214 6.88 16.15 19.47
CA ILE A 214 6.53 14.96 20.25
C ILE A 214 6.07 13.83 19.34
N ALA A 215 5.20 14.11 18.38
CA ALA A 215 4.67 13.11 17.46
C ALA A 215 5.78 12.47 16.59
N ILE A 216 6.67 13.30 16.03
CA ILE A 216 7.80 12.81 15.22
C ILE A 216 8.76 11.99 16.10
N ASN A 217 9.12 12.50 17.29
CA ASN A 217 9.97 11.77 18.21
C ASN A 217 9.36 10.40 18.59
N ARG A 218 8.07 10.37 18.87
CA ARG A 218 7.36 9.11 19.17
C ARG A 218 7.44 8.11 18.02
N PHE A 219 7.32 8.58 16.79
CA PHE A 219 7.48 7.72 15.62
C PHE A 219 8.93 7.21 15.51
N GLN A 220 9.93 8.08 15.70
CA GLN A 220 11.36 7.69 15.75
C GLN A 220 11.60 6.60 16.81
N GLN A 221 11.09 6.79 18.02
CA GLN A 221 11.26 5.83 19.11
C GLN A 221 10.53 4.50 18.84
N THR A 222 9.36 4.55 18.17
CA THR A 222 8.66 3.33 17.75
C THR A 222 9.49 2.55 16.72
N ASN A 223 10.07 3.23 15.75
CA ASN A 223 10.93 2.60 14.75
C ASN A 223 12.21 2.03 15.38
N LEU A 224 12.80 2.71 16.34
CA LEU A 224 13.92 2.15 17.12
C LEU A 224 13.48 0.92 17.94
N ALA A 225 12.29 0.94 18.54
CA ALA A 225 11.75 -0.20 19.28
C ALA A 225 11.52 -1.41 18.36
N ILE A 226 11.07 -1.19 17.12
CA ILE A 226 10.99 -2.24 16.08
C ILE A 226 12.40 -2.80 15.80
N LYS A 227 13.37 -1.93 15.54
CA LYS A 227 14.74 -2.31 15.15
C LYS A 227 15.46 -3.12 16.24
N TYR A 228 15.31 -2.71 17.47
CA TYR A 228 15.97 -3.32 18.62
C TYR A 228 15.09 -4.29 19.42
N SER A 229 13.93 -4.65 18.87
CA SER A 229 13.04 -5.64 19.46
C SER A 229 13.76 -6.99 19.68
N PRO A 230 13.59 -7.64 20.83
CA PRO A 230 14.08 -9.00 21.03
C PRO A 230 13.30 -10.01 20.18
N LEU A 231 12.12 -9.65 19.70
CA LEU A 231 11.30 -10.45 18.80
C LEU A 231 11.59 -10.05 17.34
N PRO A 232 11.69 -11.00 16.40
CA PRO A 232 11.82 -10.67 15.00
C PRO A 232 10.54 -9.98 14.49
N VAL A 233 10.67 -8.77 13.96
CA VAL A 233 9.61 -8.04 13.31
C VAL A 233 9.80 -8.16 11.79
N VAL A 234 8.79 -8.67 11.09
CA VAL A 234 8.77 -8.81 9.63
C VAL A 234 7.72 -7.86 9.07
N ALA A 235 8.15 -6.88 8.28
CA ALA A 235 7.22 -6.06 7.51
C ALA A 235 6.80 -6.79 6.22
N ALA A 236 5.52 -6.70 5.88
CA ALA A 236 4.92 -7.32 4.70
C ALA A 236 4.35 -6.25 3.74
N PRO A 237 5.20 -5.38 3.12
CA PRO A 237 4.74 -4.29 2.27
C PRO A 237 4.27 -4.78 0.90
N PHE A 238 3.25 -4.11 0.35
CA PHE A 238 2.68 -4.35 -0.97
C PHE A 238 2.04 -3.08 -1.54
N ASN A 239 1.86 -3.02 -2.86
CA ASN A 239 1.31 -1.86 -3.54
C ASN A 239 1.92 -0.55 -3.01
N LEU A 240 1.13 0.45 -2.64
CA LEU A 240 1.65 1.71 -2.10
C LEU A 240 2.24 1.51 -0.70
N THR A 241 3.54 1.77 -0.60
CA THR A 241 4.34 1.76 0.64
C THR A 241 5.19 3.02 0.65
N LEU A 242 4.67 4.10 1.24
CA LEU A 242 5.24 5.43 1.07
C LEU A 242 5.63 6.08 2.41
N GLY A 243 6.67 6.89 2.39
CA GLY A 243 7.08 7.72 3.52
C GLY A 243 7.27 6.93 4.82
N GLY A 244 6.54 7.26 5.87
CA GLY A 244 6.61 6.57 7.18
C GLY A 244 6.42 5.05 7.10
N ALA A 245 5.70 4.54 6.11
CA ALA A 245 5.56 3.09 5.88
C ALA A 245 6.87 2.45 5.41
N VAL A 246 7.65 3.18 4.61
CA VAL A 246 9.02 2.77 4.25
C VAL A 246 9.88 2.78 5.50
N GLU A 247 9.79 3.82 6.32
CA GLU A 247 10.57 3.95 7.56
C GLU A 247 10.33 2.78 8.51
N VAL A 248 9.08 2.35 8.73
CA VAL A 248 8.73 1.12 9.47
C VAL A 248 9.37 -0.12 8.84
N SER A 249 9.29 -0.25 7.52
CA SER A 249 9.86 -1.40 6.80
C SER A 249 11.40 -1.44 6.90
N LEU A 250 12.05 -0.27 6.81
CA LEU A 250 13.50 -0.14 6.93
C LEU A 250 14.02 -0.54 8.33
N HIS A 251 13.24 -0.34 9.38
CA HIS A 251 13.59 -0.69 10.76
C HIS A 251 13.24 -2.14 11.11
N SER A 252 12.47 -2.84 10.29
CA SER A 252 12.11 -4.23 10.53
C SER A 252 13.31 -5.19 10.36
N ALA A 253 13.31 -6.28 11.13
CA ALA A 253 14.35 -7.30 11.08
C ALA A 253 14.50 -7.87 9.67
N ARG A 254 13.37 -8.09 8.99
CA ARG A 254 13.27 -8.51 7.59
C ARG A 254 12.04 -7.88 6.94
N VAL A 255 12.08 -7.85 5.61
CA VAL A 255 10.94 -7.51 4.79
C VAL A 255 10.55 -8.73 3.94
N GLN A 256 9.29 -9.10 3.99
CA GLN A 256 8.64 -10.02 3.06
C GLN A 256 7.81 -9.16 2.11
N ALA A 257 8.34 -8.81 0.96
CA ALA A 257 7.70 -7.89 0.04
C ALA A 257 6.76 -8.61 -0.94
N SER A 258 5.63 -8.02 -1.28
CA SER A 258 4.89 -8.45 -2.48
C SER A 258 5.69 -8.13 -3.74
N ALA A 259 5.62 -8.96 -4.77
CA ALA A 259 6.22 -8.68 -6.08
C ALA A 259 5.74 -7.33 -6.64
N GLU A 260 4.46 -7.01 -6.46
CA GLU A 260 3.83 -5.73 -6.77
C GLU A 260 4.06 -4.74 -5.61
N LEU A 261 5.14 -3.98 -5.68
CA LEU A 261 5.55 -3.04 -4.63
C LEU A 261 5.95 -1.69 -5.21
N TYR A 262 5.17 -0.66 -4.89
CA TYR A 262 5.49 0.74 -5.14
C TYR A 262 5.97 1.39 -3.83
N MET A 263 7.29 1.35 -3.60
CA MET A 263 7.91 1.74 -2.33
C MET A 263 8.83 2.94 -2.52
N GLY A 264 8.71 3.95 -1.64
CA GLY A 264 9.60 5.11 -1.69
C GLY A 264 9.44 6.12 -0.57
N LEU A 265 10.55 6.78 -0.24
CA LEU A 265 10.59 7.96 0.61
C LEU A 265 10.25 9.18 -0.26
N VAL A 266 9.00 9.65 -0.16
CA VAL A 266 8.42 10.64 -1.09
C VAL A 266 8.19 12.00 -0.46
N GLU A 267 8.70 12.23 0.72
CA GLU A 267 8.49 13.43 1.55
C GLU A 267 8.89 14.71 0.83
N VAL A 268 9.93 14.67 -0.01
CA VAL A 268 10.40 15.82 -0.80
C VAL A 268 9.31 16.34 -1.74
N GLY A 269 8.46 15.45 -2.26
CA GLY A 269 7.33 15.80 -3.10
C GLY A 269 6.28 16.69 -2.40
N VAL A 270 6.24 16.67 -1.08
CA VAL A 270 5.38 17.52 -0.25
C VAL A 270 6.15 18.60 0.53
N GLY A 271 7.43 18.82 0.20
CA GLY A 271 8.24 19.86 0.79
C GLY A 271 8.93 19.49 2.11
N LEU A 272 8.99 18.21 2.43
CA LEU A 272 9.58 17.68 3.66
C LEU A 272 10.77 16.75 3.33
N ILE A 273 11.43 16.24 4.35
CA ILE A 273 12.35 15.11 4.29
C ILE A 273 11.80 13.99 5.19
N PRO A 274 12.25 12.73 5.06
CA PRO A 274 11.93 11.69 6.04
C PRO A 274 12.24 12.14 7.46
N GLY A 275 11.33 11.91 8.40
CA GLY A 275 11.44 12.41 9.77
C GLY A 275 11.52 11.33 10.84
N ALA A 276 11.23 10.07 10.48
CA ALA A 276 11.15 8.97 11.43
C ALA A 276 12.28 7.93 11.29
N GLY A 277 13.44 8.35 10.76
CA GLY A 277 14.64 7.54 10.62
C GLY A 277 14.92 7.08 9.18
N GLY A 278 14.16 7.55 8.20
CA GLY A 278 14.35 7.17 6.80
C GLY A 278 15.68 7.63 6.22
N CYS A 279 16.11 8.86 6.51
CA CYS A 279 17.43 9.37 6.08
C CYS A 279 18.56 8.54 6.70
N LYS A 280 18.47 8.27 7.98
CA LYS A 280 19.46 7.47 8.74
C LYS A 280 19.56 6.04 8.18
N GLU A 281 18.44 5.35 7.99
CA GLU A 281 18.44 3.98 7.47
C GLU A 281 18.95 3.90 6.04
N MET A 282 18.58 4.85 5.19
CA MET A 282 19.14 4.91 3.82
C MET A 282 20.61 5.25 3.80
N LEU A 283 21.09 6.10 4.71
CA LEU A 283 22.51 6.36 4.86
C LEU A 283 23.31 5.08 5.24
N ILE A 284 22.77 4.28 6.17
CA ILE A 284 23.36 3.00 6.58
C ILE A 284 23.42 2.01 5.41
N ARG A 285 22.33 1.94 4.61
CA ARG A 285 22.18 0.96 3.52
C ARG A 285 22.93 1.35 2.25
N ASN A 286 22.86 2.64 1.90
CA ASN A 286 23.34 3.17 0.62
C ASN A 286 24.01 4.53 0.80
N PRO A 287 25.15 4.62 1.49
CA PRO A 287 25.79 5.91 1.81
C PRO A 287 26.16 6.72 0.57
N ALA A 288 26.41 6.06 -0.56
CA ALA A 288 26.80 6.73 -1.81
C ALA A 288 25.61 7.38 -2.55
N THR A 289 24.38 6.84 -2.43
CA THR A 289 23.22 7.20 -3.24
C THR A 289 22.00 7.65 -2.43
N ALA A 290 22.04 7.57 -1.09
CA ALA A 290 20.94 7.95 -0.21
C ALA A 290 20.42 9.36 -0.51
N PHE A 291 21.32 10.31 -0.76
CA PHE A 291 20.98 11.69 -1.08
C PHE A 291 20.15 11.81 -2.36
N GLU A 292 20.53 11.08 -3.42
CA GLU A 292 19.79 11.09 -4.69
C GLU A 292 18.46 10.35 -4.57
N ILE A 293 18.44 9.21 -3.88
CA ILE A 293 17.23 8.39 -3.72
C ILE A 293 16.15 9.20 -3.00
N ILE A 294 16.50 9.82 -1.89
CA ILE A 294 15.57 10.63 -1.09
C ILE A 294 15.27 11.96 -1.82
N GLY A 295 16.30 12.68 -2.28
CA GLY A 295 16.17 13.99 -2.89
C GLY A 295 15.32 14.03 -4.16
N TYR A 296 15.34 12.94 -4.94
CA TYR A 296 14.48 12.80 -6.11
C TYR A 296 13.20 11.97 -5.83
N ALA A 297 12.91 11.65 -4.58
CA ALA A 297 11.76 10.84 -4.19
C ALA A 297 11.63 9.57 -5.05
N LYS A 298 12.74 8.85 -5.26
CA LYS A 298 12.74 7.66 -6.12
C LYS A 298 11.83 6.59 -5.53
N THR A 299 10.93 6.08 -6.36
CA THR A 299 10.00 5.01 -6.01
C THR A 299 10.28 3.77 -6.84
N SER A 300 10.04 2.60 -6.28
CA SER A 300 10.16 1.34 -7.01
C SER A 300 8.92 1.05 -7.83
N ALA A 301 9.10 0.34 -8.94
CA ALA A 301 8.00 -0.20 -9.76
C ALA A 301 7.68 -1.67 -9.44
N SER A 302 8.49 -2.32 -8.58
CA SER A 302 8.32 -3.70 -8.13
C SER A 302 9.23 -3.97 -6.91
N ALA A 303 9.06 -5.11 -6.24
CA ALA A 303 9.98 -5.53 -5.18
C ALA A 303 11.42 -5.73 -5.69
N ARG A 304 11.59 -6.25 -6.91
CA ARG A 304 12.92 -6.38 -7.53
C ARG A 304 13.58 -5.02 -7.75
N ASP A 305 12.80 -4.03 -8.17
CA ASP A 305 13.30 -2.67 -8.35
C ASP A 305 13.60 -2.00 -6.99
N ALA A 306 12.77 -2.24 -5.97
CA ALA A 306 13.05 -1.80 -4.60
C ALA A 306 14.37 -2.34 -4.05
N LEU A 307 14.73 -3.59 -4.41
CA LEU A 307 16.05 -4.17 -4.11
C LEU A 307 17.18 -3.45 -4.85
N ASN A 308 17.00 -3.13 -6.14
CA ASN A 308 17.99 -2.42 -6.95
C ASN A 308 18.21 -0.99 -6.47
N ILE A 309 17.15 -0.29 -6.04
CA ILE A 309 17.22 1.04 -5.43
C ILE A 309 17.92 0.99 -4.06
N GLY A 310 17.74 -0.13 -3.32
CA GLY A 310 18.30 -0.35 -1.99
C GLY A 310 17.33 -0.11 -0.84
N TYR A 311 16.04 -0.03 -1.09
CA TYR A 311 15.02 -0.10 -0.04
C TYR A 311 14.93 -1.50 0.57
N LEU A 312 15.06 -2.55 -0.26
CA LEU A 312 15.18 -3.93 0.20
C LEU A 312 16.65 -4.35 0.25
N ARG A 313 16.95 -5.32 1.11
CA ARG A 313 18.27 -5.96 1.25
C ARG A 313 18.25 -7.32 0.54
N THR A 314 19.40 -7.84 0.20
CA THR A 314 19.54 -9.17 -0.44
C THR A 314 18.99 -10.32 0.40
N GLN A 315 18.88 -10.13 1.71
CA GLN A 315 18.29 -11.10 2.65
C GLN A 315 16.79 -10.95 2.85
N ASP A 316 16.17 -9.92 2.30
CA ASP A 316 14.72 -9.74 2.31
C ASP A 316 14.08 -10.64 1.24
N ALA A 317 12.84 -11.05 1.44
CA ALA A 317 12.18 -12.03 0.58
C ALA A 317 11.05 -11.41 -0.24
N ILE A 318 10.66 -12.07 -1.33
CA ILE A 318 9.60 -11.60 -2.24
C ILE A 318 8.56 -12.69 -2.38
N SER A 319 7.31 -12.34 -2.07
CA SER A 319 6.11 -13.17 -2.36
C SER A 319 5.62 -12.85 -3.76
N MET A 320 5.59 -13.87 -4.63
CA MET A 320 5.11 -13.71 -6.00
C MET A 320 3.58 -13.66 -6.06
N ASN A 321 2.92 -14.36 -5.14
CA ASN A 321 1.47 -14.34 -4.99
C ASN A 321 1.09 -13.44 -3.81
N PRO A 322 0.37 -12.34 -4.03
CA PRO A 322 -0.02 -11.41 -2.96
C PRO A 322 -0.93 -12.06 -1.89
N ASP A 323 -1.72 -13.06 -2.25
CA ASP A 323 -2.60 -13.75 -1.30
C ASP A 323 -1.83 -14.55 -0.24
N ASN A 324 -0.59 -14.92 -0.53
CA ASN A 324 0.29 -15.64 0.41
C ASN A 324 1.19 -14.71 1.22
N LEU A 325 1.13 -13.40 1.00
CA LEU A 325 2.09 -12.46 1.57
C LEU A 325 2.15 -12.51 3.11
N ILE A 326 1.01 -12.53 3.78
CA ILE A 326 0.95 -12.60 5.26
C ILE A 326 1.42 -13.96 5.77
N ASP A 327 1.07 -15.05 5.09
CA ASP A 327 1.49 -16.40 5.47
C ASP A 327 2.99 -16.60 5.26
N ASP A 328 3.56 -16.07 4.17
CA ASP A 328 5.00 -16.05 3.91
C ASP A 328 5.74 -15.22 4.98
N ALA A 329 5.20 -14.05 5.34
CA ALA A 329 5.75 -13.21 6.40
C ALA A 329 5.69 -13.91 7.78
N LYS A 330 4.59 -14.61 8.08
CA LYS A 330 4.46 -15.45 9.28
C LYS A 330 5.52 -16.55 9.31
N ALA A 331 5.66 -17.28 8.19
CA ALA A 331 6.66 -18.35 8.07
C ALA A 331 8.09 -17.82 8.27
N LEU A 332 8.39 -16.64 7.69
CA LEU A 332 9.68 -15.97 7.86
C LEU A 332 9.90 -15.55 9.33
N ALA A 333 8.90 -14.98 10.00
CA ALA A 333 8.98 -14.62 11.42
C ALA A 333 9.25 -15.83 12.31
N LEU A 334 8.56 -16.96 12.06
CA LEU A 334 8.78 -18.22 12.76
C LEU A 334 10.18 -18.80 12.49
N HIS A 335 10.66 -18.70 11.26
CA HIS A 335 12.01 -19.14 10.92
C HIS A 335 13.06 -18.33 11.71
N LEU A 336 12.92 -17.01 11.70
CA LEU A 336 13.82 -16.10 12.42
C LEU A 336 13.79 -16.34 13.93
N SER A 337 12.63 -16.57 14.53
CA SER A 337 12.46 -16.69 15.99
C SER A 337 13.33 -17.77 16.62
N ARG A 338 13.84 -18.74 15.84
CA ARG A 338 14.69 -19.84 16.33
C ARG A 338 16.08 -19.40 16.75
N SER A 339 16.60 -18.32 16.15
CA SER A 339 17.99 -17.86 16.37
C SER A 339 18.13 -16.34 16.25
N TYR A 340 17.02 -15.59 16.34
CA TYR A 340 17.06 -14.15 16.18
C TYR A 340 17.77 -13.48 17.36
N ALA A 341 18.63 -12.54 17.01
CA ALA A 341 19.17 -11.55 17.94
C ALA A 341 19.03 -10.17 17.29
N PRO A 342 18.57 -9.17 18.06
CA PRO A 342 18.50 -7.80 17.55
C PRO A 342 19.90 -7.26 17.24
N PRO A 343 20.01 -6.25 16.35
CA PRO A 343 21.28 -5.58 16.10
C PRO A 343 21.81 -4.93 17.40
N VAL A 344 23.14 -4.81 17.48
CA VAL A 344 23.79 -4.15 18.62
C VAL A 344 23.71 -2.63 18.41
N ALA A 345 23.20 -1.91 19.40
CA ALA A 345 23.13 -0.46 19.42
C ALA A 345 24.49 0.19 19.70
N GLY A 346 24.63 1.48 19.35
CA GLY A 346 25.74 2.32 19.79
C GLY A 346 26.91 2.46 18.81
N ALA A 347 26.87 1.80 17.64
CA ALA A 347 27.87 2.02 16.61
C ALA A 347 27.74 3.43 16.00
N LEU A 348 28.87 4.09 15.73
CA LEU A 348 28.89 5.33 14.94
C LEU A 348 28.63 5.00 13.47
N ILE A 349 27.80 5.80 12.84
CA ILE A 349 27.42 5.67 11.44
C ILE A 349 28.28 6.64 10.63
N PRO A 350 29.07 6.16 9.66
CA PRO A 350 29.79 7.01 8.72
C PRO A 350 28.79 7.88 7.93
N THR A 351 29.12 9.17 7.78
CA THR A 351 28.23 10.14 7.17
C THR A 351 28.62 10.44 5.72
N ALA A 352 27.68 11.00 4.94
CA ALA A 352 27.93 11.40 3.57
C ALA A 352 28.76 12.69 3.48
N ASN A 353 29.46 12.88 2.36
CA ASN A 353 30.26 14.09 2.12
C ASN A 353 29.39 15.29 1.80
N LEU A 354 29.33 16.27 2.71
CA LEU A 354 28.51 17.47 2.62
C LEU A 354 28.82 18.30 1.37
N GLU A 355 30.10 18.52 1.07
CA GLU A 355 30.48 19.40 -0.04
C GLU A 355 30.15 18.78 -1.39
N ARG A 356 30.24 17.45 -1.52
CA ARG A 356 29.79 16.75 -2.73
C ARG A 356 28.27 16.91 -2.93
N MET A 357 27.48 16.81 -1.87
CA MET A 357 26.02 16.99 -1.95
C MET A 357 25.65 18.44 -2.30
N LYS A 358 26.31 19.41 -1.70
CA LYS A 358 26.13 20.85 -2.02
C LYS A 358 26.47 21.14 -3.48
N LEU A 359 27.58 20.59 -3.98
CA LEU A 359 27.97 20.73 -5.38
C LEU A 359 26.91 20.15 -6.31
N GLY A 360 26.35 18.97 -5.97
CA GLY A 360 25.27 18.35 -6.72
C GLY A 360 24.01 19.23 -6.75
N LEU A 361 23.62 19.81 -5.63
CA LEU A 361 22.52 20.77 -5.54
C LEU A 361 22.75 22.03 -6.39
N TYR A 362 23.96 22.59 -6.31
CA TYR A 362 24.34 23.74 -7.12
C TYR A 362 24.20 23.44 -8.62
N ILE A 363 24.74 22.32 -9.09
CA ILE A 363 24.66 21.91 -10.50
C ILE A 363 23.19 21.70 -10.91
N ALA A 364 22.40 20.99 -10.08
CA ALA A 364 20.98 20.73 -10.36
C ALA A 364 20.17 22.03 -10.43
N ARG A 365 20.48 23.01 -9.56
CA ARG A 365 19.83 24.33 -9.55
C ARG A 365 20.21 25.18 -10.75
N GLN A 366 21.49 25.19 -11.14
CA GLN A 366 21.99 25.92 -12.33
C GLN A 366 21.44 25.34 -13.64
N GLY A 367 21.19 24.04 -13.67
CA GLY A 367 20.59 23.34 -14.82
C GLY A 367 19.05 23.37 -14.85
N ASP A 368 18.39 24.09 -13.95
CA ASP A 368 16.93 24.15 -13.79
C ASP A 368 16.25 22.78 -13.61
N PHE A 369 17.01 21.75 -13.12
CA PHE A 369 16.45 20.44 -12.82
C PHE A 369 15.62 20.43 -11.53
N ILE A 370 15.88 21.39 -10.62
CA ILE A 370 15.18 21.56 -9.33
C ILE A 370 14.76 23.01 -9.15
N SER A 371 13.65 23.24 -8.42
CA SER A 371 13.20 24.59 -8.05
C SER A 371 14.12 25.21 -6.97
N ALA A 372 13.92 26.51 -6.71
CA ALA A 372 14.64 27.18 -5.62
C ALA A 372 14.29 26.53 -4.26
N TYR A 373 13.04 26.14 -4.07
CA TYR A 373 12.61 25.50 -2.84
C TYR A 373 13.09 24.05 -2.72
N ASP A 374 13.17 23.29 -3.83
CA ASP A 374 13.80 21.96 -3.81
C ASP A 374 15.26 22.02 -3.35
N ALA A 375 15.99 23.11 -3.71
CA ALA A 375 17.35 23.32 -3.23
C ALA A 375 17.40 23.50 -1.71
N VAL A 376 16.46 24.26 -1.12
CA VAL A 376 16.34 24.42 0.35
C VAL A 376 16.10 23.07 1.04
N ILE A 377 15.18 22.27 0.50
CA ILE A 377 14.91 20.91 1.03
C ILE A 377 16.18 20.04 0.91
N GLY A 378 16.85 20.10 -0.23
CA GLY A 378 18.10 19.35 -0.48
C GLY A 378 19.23 19.77 0.45
N GLU A 379 19.36 21.05 0.81
CA GLU A 379 20.33 21.52 1.80
C GLU A 379 20.05 20.94 3.20
N LYS A 380 18.78 20.89 3.62
CA LYS A 380 18.39 20.25 4.87
C LYS A 380 18.70 18.75 4.86
N LEU A 381 18.38 18.06 3.77
CA LEU A 381 18.72 16.64 3.59
C LEU A 381 20.24 16.42 3.62
N ALA A 382 21.04 17.26 2.93
CA ALA A 382 22.49 17.18 2.95
C ALA A 382 23.07 17.37 4.34
N HIS A 383 22.51 18.33 5.11
CA HIS A 383 22.90 18.55 6.50
C HIS A 383 22.68 17.31 7.37
N VAL A 384 21.51 16.66 7.24
CA VAL A 384 21.19 15.43 7.98
C VAL A 384 22.13 14.30 7.60
N LEU A 385 22.26 14.00 6.30
CA LEU A 385 23.08 12.86 5.82
C LEU A 385 24.59 13.05 6.08
N SER A 386 25.04 14.29 6.25
CA SER A 386 26.41 14.61 6.66
C SER A 386 26.63 14.60 8.17
N GLY A 387 25.60 14.24 8.98
CA GLY A 387 25.70 14.29 10.45
C GLY A 387 26.00 15.67 11.00
N GLY A 388 25.46 16.72 10.37
CA GLY A 388 25.79 18.11 10.69
C GLY A 388 27.21 18.52 10.26
N GLY A 389 27.76 17.88 9.22
CA GLY A 389 29.12 18.12 8.73
C GLY A 389 30.20 17.33 9.48
N LYS A 390 29.84 16.28 10.24
CA LYS A 390 30.79 15.41 10.98
C LYS A 390 31.05 14.14 10.16
N PRO A 391 32.24 13.53 10.25
CA PRO A 391 32.59 12.32 9.49
C PRO A 391 31.85 11.05 9.96
N ALA A 392 31.30 11.08 11.17
CA ALA A 392 30.45 10.03 11.74
C ALA A 392 29.53 10.64 12.80
N ALA A 393 28.37 10.03 12.99
CA ALA A 393 27.38 10.43 13.97
C ALA A 393 26.75 9.22 14.66
N SER A 394 26.23 9.39 15.89
CA SER A 394 25.42 8.37 16.52
C SER A 394 24.05 8.31 15.86
N GLU A 395 23.35 7.18 16.01
CA GLU A 395 21.99 7.01 15.50
C GLU A 395 21.06 8.09 16.05
N GLN A 396 21.14 8.41 17.34
CA GLN A 396 20.32 9.46 17.96
C GLN A 396 20.63 10.85 17.37
N GLN A 397 21.91 11.18 17.14
CA GLN A 397 22.27 12.46 16.51
C GLN A 397 21.66 12.62 15.12
N LEU A 398 21.65 11.55 14.31
CA LEU A 398 21.01 11.60 12.98
C LEU A 398 19.49 11.77 13.10
N LEU A 399 18.83 11.08 14.04
CA LEU A 399 17.41 11.23 14.29
C LEU A 399 17.04 12.64 14.77
N ASP A 400 17.86 13.24 15.62
CA ASP A 400 17.65 14.62 16.09
C ASP A 400 17.77 15.62 14.93
N LEU A 401 18.76 15.44 14.04
CA LEU A 401 18.91 16.26 12.84
C LEU A 401 17.75 16.08 11.85
N GLU A 402 17.26 14.84 11.66
CA GLU A 402 16.06 14.59 10.84
C GLU A 402 14.84 15.35 11.39
N ARG A 403 14.59 15.23 12.70
CA ARG A 403 13.46 15.88 13.37
C ARG A 403 13.55 17.39 13.29
N GLU A 404 14.72 17.97 13.57
CA GLU A 404 14.96 19.42 13.46
C GLU A 404 14.71 19.92 12.03
N ALA A 405 15.25 19.23 11.03
CA ALA A 405 15.08 19.59 9.63
C ALA A 405 13.61 19.47 9.19
N PHE A 406 12.92 18.40 9.59
CA PHE A 406 11.50 18.20 9.32
C PHE A 406 10.65 19.34 9.88
N LEU A 407 10.81 19.69 11.17
CA LEU A 407 10.09 20.78 11.83
C LEU A 407 10.39 22.13 11.16
N SER A 408 11.66 22.39 10.87
CA SER A 408 12.08 23.61 10.14
C SER A 408 11.40 23.76 8.78
N LEU A 409 11.15 22.66 8.07
CA LEU A 409 10.44 22.65 6.78
C LEU A 409 8.93 22.80 6.97
N CYS A 410 8.32 22.21 8.00
CA CYS A 410 6.90 22.40 8.32
C CYS A 410 6.51 23.87 8.48
N GLY A 411 7.41 24.70 9.05
CA GLY A 411 7.22 26.14 9.20
C GLY A 411 7.30 26.95 7.90
N ARG A 412 7.64 26.32 6.77
CA ARG A 412 7.75 27.01 5.48
C ARG A 412 6.42 27.05 4.75
N ARG A 413 6.08 28.23 4.24
CA ARG A 413 4.86 28.43 3.44
C ARG A 413 4.80 27.55 2.22
N GLU A 414 5.94 27.35 1.56
CA GLU A 414 6.08 26.50 0.37
C GLU A 414 5.74 25.03 0.69
N THR A 415 6.18 24.50 1.83
CA THR A 415 5.82 23.16 2.30
C THR A 415 4.32 23.04 2.54
N GLN A 416 3.72 23.98 3.27
CA GLN A 416 2.28 23.96 3.55
C GLN A 416 1.47 24.02 2.25
N GLN A 417 1.91 24.80 1.25
CA GLN A 417 1.30 24.81 -0.09
C GLN A 417 1.42 23.48 -0.81
N ARG A 418 2.59 22.82 -0.75
CA ARG A 418 2.80 21.48 -1.35
C ARG A 418 1.90 20.44 -0.70
N ILE A 419 1.82 20.40 0.63
CA ILE A 419 0.95 19.47 1.35
C ILE A 419 -0.51 19.73 0.98
N GLN A 420 -0.96 21.00 1.00
CA GLN A 420 -2.33 21.35 0.65
C GLN A 420 -2.68 20.97 -0.80
N HIS A 421 -1.76 21.17 -1.73
CA HIS A 421 -1.94 20.78 -3.13
C HIS A 421 -2.04 19.25 -3.28
N MET A 422 -1.16 18.51 -2.61
CA MET A 422 -1.19 17.05 -2.61
C MET A 422 -2.52 16.51 -2.08
N LEU A 423 -3.01 17.04 -0.95
CA LEU A 423 -4.30 16.64 -0.36
C LEU A 423 -5.49 16.94 -1.27
N LYS A 424 -5.44 18.02 -2.05
CA LYS A 424 -6.51 18.41 -2.98
C LYS A 424 -6.49 17.66 -4.31
N THR A 425 -5.32 17.37 -4.85
CA THR A 425 -5.16 16.92 -6.24
C THR A 425 -4.55 15.53 -6.38
N GLY A 426 -3.94 15.00 -5.33
CA GLY A 426 -3.12 13.78 -5.38
C GLY A 426 -1.81 13.94 -6.18
N LYS A 427 -1.38 15.18 -6.49
CA LYS A 427 -0.18 15.46 -7.29
C LYS A 427 0.79 16.35 -6.54
N ALA A 428 2.10 16.16 -6.78
CA ALA A 428 3.12 17.04 -6.24
C ALA A 428 3.05 18.44 -6.89
N LEU A 429 3.26 19.49 -6.08
CA LEU A 429 3.43 20.87 -6.52
C LEU A 429 4.93 21.18 -6.59
N ARG A 430 5.36 21.85 -7.66
CA ARG A 430 6.68 22.50 -7.74
C ARG A 430 6.49 23.99 -7.60
N ASN A 431 6.99 24.57 -6.53
CA ASN A 431 6.95 26.01 -6.23
C ASN A 431 8.38 26.53 -5.96
#